data_e1c6abf1216ae391baef3cb998187758
#
_entry.id   e1c6abf1216ae391baef3cb998187758
#
_cell.length_a   1.000
_cell.length_b   1.000
_cell.length_c   1.000
_cell.angle_alpha   90.00
_cell.angle_beta   90.00
_cell.angle_gamma   90.00
#
_symmetry.space_group_name_H-M   'P 1'
#
loop_
_entity.id
_entity.type
_entity.pdbx_description
1 polymer ?
#
loop_
_entity_poly.entity_id
_entity_poly.type
_entity_poly.pdbx_seq_one_letter_code
_entity_poly.pdbx_strand_id
1 'polypeptide(L)'
;MNPLQKIEQTYGFQYPKLYHQLYEDGMLNMGAKYPYHSYCPMEYKNGDRLPNKKWLEQEYPKLKENPPLFLYVDWFQVLTPSQLAKEFEFLNQHLTQYPQNQKFFFAPFGRAVVDDYMVYCFCYDKEKPTQEPSVVFIREDGEVDILSGNLQNFIFYQLIKWLVAHFHDISFICYGDFYENLRQTLRTHCPYLTEEQAEVLEDIYKREIKEYTRKLTSGGCYTFLTLLHEGEEETLLNKYNPLPKETILLKTV
;
A
#
# COMPACT_ATOMS: atom_id res chain seq x y z
N MET A 1 5.50 -26.48 1.74
CA MET A 1 4.74 -25.41 2.43
C MET A 1 5.49 -24.10 2.19
N ASN A 2 4.83 -23.12 1.57
CA ASN A 2 5.43 -21.83 1.34
C ASN A 2 5.48 -20.98 2.64
N PRO A 3 6.26 -19.87 2.69
CA PRO A 3 6.38 -19.04 3.88
C PRO A 3 5.04 -18.48 4.41
N LEU A 4 4.10 -18.10 3.53
CA LEU A 4 2.78 -17.60 3.93
C LEU A 4 1.97 -18.70 4.64
N GLN A 5 1.95 -19.91 4.07
CA GLN A 5 1.26 -21.05 4.67
C GLN A 5 1.79 -21.44 6.05
N LYS A 6 3.11 -21.24 6.29
CA LYS A 6 3.69 -21.44 7.64
C LYS A 6 3.14 -20.43 8.65
N ILE A 7 3.03 -19.16 8.24
CA ILE A 7 2.46 -18.10 9.09
C ILE A 7 0.99 -18.37 9.37
N GLU A 8 0.21 -18.71 8.35
CA GLU A 8 -1.19 -19.06 8.48
C GLU A 8 -1.40 -20.20 9.48
N GLN A 9 -0.60 -21.25 9.37
CA GLN A 9 -0.67 -22.39 10.30
C GLN A 9 -0.26 -21.99 11.72
N THR A 10 0.76 -21.12 11.86
CA THR A 10 1.24 -20.69 13.17
C THR A 10 0.22 -19.83 13.91
N TYR A 11 -0.48 -18.95 13.20
CA TYR A 11 -1.41 -17.97 13.79
C TYR A 11 -2.90 -18.33 13.61
N GLY A 12 -3.22 -19.43 12.93
CA GLY A 12 -4.57 -19.98 12.83
C GLY A 12 -5.53 -19.18 11.95
N PHE A 13 -5.07 -18.64 10.83
CA PHE A 13 -5.87 -17.88 9.86
C PHE A 13 -5.50 -18.24 8.42
N GLN A 14 -6.11 -17.61 7.43
CA GLN A 14 -5.74 -17.73 6.02
C GLN A 14 -5.68 -16.34 5.38
N TYR A 15 -4.60 -16.05 4.66
CA TYR A 15 -4.53 -14.85 3.83
C TYR A 15 -5.57 -14.89 2.70
N PRO A 16 -6.02 -13.74 2.17
CA PRO A 16 -6.88 -13.70 1.00
C PRO A 16 -6.26 -14.45 -0.19
N LYS A 17 -7.09 -15.10 -1.00
CA LYS A 17 -6.62 -15.84 -2.20
C LYS A 17 -5.79 -14.95 -3.12
N LEU A 18 -6.20 -13.69 -3.28
CA LEU A 18 -5.49 -12.71 -4.08
C LEU A 18 -4.07 -12.43 -3.53
N TYR A 19 -3.87 -12.47 -2.19
CA TYR A 19 -2.56 -12.29 -1.59
C TYR A 19 -1.63 -13.49 -1.88
N HIS A 20 -2.15 -14.70 -1.88
CA HIS A 20 -1.41 -15.88 -2.33
C HIS A 20 -1.04 -15.79 -3.80
N GLN A 21 -1.96 -15.35 -4.67
CA GLN A 21 -1.68 -15.14 -6.09
C GLN A 21 -0.56 -14.12 -6.27
N LEU A 22 -0.60 -12.97 -5.58
CA LEU A 22 0.48 -11.97 -5.61
C LEU A 22 1.83 -12.56 -5.18
N TYR A 23 1.83 -13.47 -4.19
CA TYR A 23 3.04 -14.16 -3.76
C TYR A 23 3.58 -15.10 -4.84
N GLU A 24 2.72 -15.93 -5.43
CA GLU A 24 3.07 -16.92 -6.46
C GLU A 24 3.56 -16.25 -7.75
N ASP A 25 2.98 -15.12 -8.11
CA ASP A 25 3.36 -14.30 -9.27
C ASP A 25 4.64 -13.45 -8.99
N GLY A 26 5.22 -13.53 -7.79
CA GLY A 26 6.41 -12.77 -7.41
C GLY A 26 6.17 -11.27 -7.15
N MET A 27 4.92 -10.84 -7.16
CA MET A 27 4.54 -9.43 -6.97
C MET A 27 4.89 -8.89 -5.58
N LEU A 28 4.96 -9.72 -4.55
CA LEU A 28 5.27 -9.28 -3.19
C LEU A 28 6.77 -9.05 -2.96
N ASN A 29 7.64 -9.54 -3.84
CA ASN A 29 9.12 -9.40 -3.77
C ASN A 29 9.70 -9.65 -2.35
N MET A 30 9.19 -10.67 -1.66
CA MET A 30 9.53 -10.96 -0.25
C MET A 30 10.99 -11.37 -0.01
N GLY A 31 11.78 -11.54 -1.07
CA GLY A 31 13.22 -11.82 -1.01
C GLY A 31 14.10 -10.59 -1.21
N ALA A 32 13.53 -9.38 -1.21
CA ALA A 32 14.28 -8.16 -1.49
C ALA A 32 15.40 -7.94 -0.45
N LYS A 33 16.57 -7.59 -0.96
CA LYS A 33 17.80 -7.33 -0.18
C LYS A 33 17.68 -6.13 0.79
N TYR A 34 16.67 -5.28 0.60
CA TYR A 34 16.51 -4.02 1.32
C TYR A 34 15.14 -3.95 2.02
N PRO A 35 15.04 -4.40 3.28
CA PRO A 35 13.75 -4.52 3.98
C PRO A 35 13.21 -3.20 4.57
N TYR A 36 13.94 -2.08 4.53
CA TYR A 36 13.62 -0.89 5.33
C TYR A 36 13.09 0.33 4.54
N HIS A 37 13.12 0.29 3.22
CA HIS A 37 12.55 1.37 2.41
C HIS A 37 11.89 0.71 1.22
N SER A 38 10.74 1.23 0.79
CA SER A 38 10.17 0.89 -0.50
C SER A 38 11.30 0.46 -1.43
N TYR A 39 11.26 -0.59 -2.11
CA TYR A 39 12.28 -1.22 -2.98
C TYR A 39 13.56 -0.41 -3.30
N CYS A 40 13.57 0.91 -3.05
CA CYS A 40 14.67 1.83 -3.31
C CYS A 40 15.40 2.24 -2.02
N PRO A 41 16.66 1.83 -1.81
CA PRO A 41 17.47 2.36 -0.73
C PRO A 41 17.75 3.84 -0.96
N MET A 42 17.44 4.66 0.04
CA MET A 42 17.65 6.11 -0.01
C MET A 42 18.96 6.47 0.68
N GLU A 43 19.65 7.49 0.15
CA GLU A 43 20.83 8.09 0.75
C GLU A 43 20.53 9.55 1.12
N TYR A 44 21.09 10.01 2.24
CA TYR A 44 21.02 11.42 2.62
C TYR A 44 22.30 12.11 2.14
N LYS A 45 22.16 13.10 1.27
CA LYS A 45 23.27 13.88 0.76
C LYS A 45 22.94 15.37 0.78
N ASN A 46 23.73 16.16 1.51
CA ASN A 46 23.53 17.62 1.69
C ASN A 46 22.14 18.00 2.23
N GLY A 47 21.51 17.12 3.03
CA GLY A 47 20.15 17.33 3.55
C GLY A 47 19.04 16.79 2.66
N ASP A 48 19.34 16.40 1.42
CA ASP A 48 18.39 15.81 0.50
C ASP A 48 18.36 14.30 0.63
N ARG A 49 17.15 13.72 0.56
CA ARG A 49 16.90 12.31 0.50
C ARG A 49 16.86 11.86 -0.96
N LEU A 50 17.92 11.22 -1.43
CA LEU A 50 18.08 10.78 -2.81
C LEU A 50 18.14 9.25 -2.92
N PRO A 51 17.64 8.65 -4.01
CA PRO A 51 17.84 7.24 -4.28
C PRO A 51 19.32 6.87 -4.40
N ASN A 52 19.67 5.70 -3.85
CA ASN A 52 21.04 5.19 -3.97
C ASN A 52 21.42 5.00 -5.45
N LYS A 53 22.48 5.68 -5.89
CA LYS A 53 22.93 5.67 -7.29
C LYS A 53 23.22 4.25 -7.80
N LYS A 54 23.91 3.44 -7.01
CA LYS A 54 24.26 2.06 -7.40
C LYS A 54 23.01 1.21 -7.59
N TRP A 55 22.00 1.40 -6.74
CA TRP A 55 20.72 0.71 -6.86
C TRP A 55 19.98 1.12 -8.13
N LEU A 56 19.94 2.43 -8.45
CA LEU A 56 19.34 2.94 -9.68
C LEU A 56 20.00 2.37 -10.95
N GLU A 57 21.31 2.15 -10.91
CA GLU A 57 22.05 1.63 -12.06
C GLU A 57 21.94 0.10 -12.21
N GLN A 58 21.84 -0.66 -11.13
CA GLN A 58 21.97 -2.12 -11.13
C GLN A 58 20.66 -2.88 -10.89
N GLU A 59 19.79 -2.39 -10.01
CA GLU A 59 18.57 -3.10 -9.61
C GLU A 59 17.31 -2.51 -10.23
N TYR A 60 17.21 -1.19 -10.29
CA TYR A 60 16.03 -0.52 -10.84
C TYR A 60 15.70 -0.91 -12.28
N PRO A 61 16.66 -1.06 -13.22
CA PRO A 61 16.35 -1.49 -14.59
C PRO A 61 15.61 -2.83 -14.66
N LYS A 62 15.89 -3.75 -13.74
CA LYS A 62 15.23 -5.06 -13.65
C LYS A 62 13.81 -4.94 -13.08
N LEU A 63 13.64 -4.07 -12.09
CA LEU A 63 12.34 -3.87 -11.43
C LEU A 63 11.36 -3.07 -12.29
N LYS A 64 11.84 -2.05 -13.02
CA LYS A 64 10.98 -1.22 -13.86
C LYS A 64 10.34 -1.94 -15.03
N GLU A 65 10.97 -2.99 -15.54
CA GLU A 65 10.40 -3.82 -16.60
C GLU A 65 9.20 -4.65 -16.12
N ASN A 66 9.25 -5.10 -14.86
CA ASN A 66 8.18 -5.85 -14.22
C ASN A 66 7.99 -5.34 -12.79
N PRO A 67 7.38 -4.14 -12.61
CA PRO A 67 7.27 -3.55 -11.30
C PRO A 67 6.44 -4.44 -10.38
N PRO A 68 7.03 -4.83 -9.21
CA PRO A 68 6.30 -5.56 -8.20
C PRO A 68 5.24 -4.67 -7.54
N LEU A 69 4.41 -5.28 -6.69
CA LEU A 69 3.33 -4.60 -6.00
C LEU A 69 3.86 -3.34 -5.28
N PHE A 70 3.29 -2.19 -5.64
CA PHE A 70 3.58 -0.89 -5.04
C PHE A 70 5.05 -0.42 -5.13
N LEU A 71 5.80 -0.83 -6.17
CA LEU A 71 7.18 -0.36 -6.40
C LEU A 71 7.31 1.16 -6.27
N TYR A 72 6.33 1.90 -6.76
CA TYR A 72 6.33 3.37 -6.80
C TYR A 72 5.52 4.04 -5.69
N VAL A 73 5.00 3.26 -4.73
CA VAL A 73 4.30 3.80 -3.55
C VAL A 73 5.32 4.06 -2.45
N ASP A 74 5.72 5.31 -2.27
CA ASP A 74 6.86 5.72 -1.44
C ASP A 74 6.73 5.35 0.05
N TRP A 75 5.51 5.16 0.55
CA TRP A 75 5.22 4.99 1.96
C TRP A 75 4.81 3.58 2.36
N PHE A 76 4.83 2.64 1.41
CA PHE A 76 4.40 1.27 1.64
C PHE A 76 5.54 0.28 1.49
N GLN A 77 5.68 -0.61 2.46
CA GLN A 77 6.60 -1.74 2.40
C GLN A 77 5.86 -3.05 2.63
N VAL A 78 6.01 -4.01 1.72
CA VAL A 78 5.57 -5.40 1.93
C VAL A 78 6.46 -6.04 2.99
N LEU A 79 5.86 -6.71 3.98
CA LEU A 79 6.59 -7.39 5.03
C LEU A 79 7.13 -8.76 4.55
N THR A 80 8.41 -9.02 4.83
CA THR A 80 8.99 -10.35 4.63
C THR A 80 8.47 -11.34 5.67
N PRO A 81 8.55 -12.67 5.46
CA PRO A 81 8.07 -13.65 6.43
C PRO A 81 8.64 -13.49 7.83
N SER A 82 9.91 -13.10 7.96
CA SER A 82 10.52 -12.84 9.27
C SER A 82 10.02 -11.56 9.94
N GLN A 83 9.68 -10.56 9.16
CA GLN A 83 9.05 -9.32 9.65
C GLN A 83 7.60 -9.58 10.05
N LEU A 84 6.84 -10.36 9.25
CA LEU A 84 5.47 -10.74 9.58
C LEU A 84 5.37 -11.37 10.97
N ALA A 85 6.27 -12.30 11.31
CA ALA A 85 6.29 -12.92 12.64
C ALA A 85 6.46 -11.89 13.77
N LYS A 86 7.40 -10.94 13.59
CA LYS A 86 7.61 -9.85 14.56
C LYS A 86 6.41 -8.94 14.70
N GLU A 87 5.78 -8.57 13.58
CA GLU A 87 4.59 -7.73 13.60
C GLU A 87 3.38 -8.42 14.24
N PHE A 88 3.23 -9.74 14.07
CA PHE A 88 2.22 -10.50 14.82
C PHE A 88 2.44 -10.47 16.32
N GLU A 89 3.69 -10.63 16.78
CA GLU A 89 4.04 -10.53 18.20
C GLU A 89 3.75 -9.12 18.75
N PHE A 90 4.15 -8.09 18.01
CA PHE A 90 3.90 -6.70 18.37
C PHE A 90 2.40 -6.40 18.46
N LEU A 91 1.62 -6.74 17.42
CA LEU A 91 0.17 -6.53 17.41
C LEU A 91 -0.52 -7.28 18.55
N ASN A 92 -0.13 -8.53 18.82
CA ASN A 92 -0.70 -9.29 19.93
C ASN A 92 -0.43 -8.61 21.30
N GLN A 93 0.76 -8.06 21.52
CA GLN A 93 1.07 -7.33 22.74
C GLN A 93 0.31 -6.01 22.85
N HIS A 94 0.24 -5.24 21.77
CA HIS A 94 -0.43 -3.93 21.73
C HIS A 94 -1.95 -4.05 21.79
N LEU A 95 -2.53 -4.99 21.03
CA LEU A 95 -3.98 -5.09 20.89
C LEU A 95 -4.65 -5.81 22.06
N THR A 96 -3.93 -6.56 22.90
CA THR A 96 -4.49 -7.20 24.10
C THR A 96 -5.02 -6.21 25.13
N GLN A 97 -4.52 -4.97 25.13
CA GLN A 97 -4.99 -3.93 26.02
C GLN A 97 -6.32 -3.27 25.57
N TYR A 98 -6.82 -3.59 24.37
CA TYR A 98 -8.06 -3.06 23.82
C TYR A 98 -9.15 -4.16 23.73
N PRO A 99 -10.12 -4.23 24.68
CA PRO A 99 -11.15 -5.28 24.69
C PRO A 99 -12.00 -5.38 23.43
N GLN A 100 -12.16 -4.25 22.71
CA GLN A 100 -12.92 -4.21 21.45
C GLN A 100 -12.32 -5.09 20.35
N ASN A 101 -11.02 -5.43 20.47
CA ASN A 101 -10.31 -6.27 19.51
C ASN A 101 -10.68 -7.74 19.60
N GLN A 102 -11.42 -8.17 20.63
CA GLN A 102 -11.86 -9.56 20.74
C GLN A 102 -12.72 -10.00 19.55
N LYS A 103 -13.44 -9.05 18.93
CA LYS A 103 -14.26 -9.30 17.73
C LYS A 103 -13.42 -9.49 16.47
N PHE A 104 -12.26 -8.84 16.37
CA PHE A 104 -11.44 -8.83 15.16
C PHE A 104 -10.14 -9.62 15.32
N PHE A 105 -9.61 -10.10 14.19
CA PHE A 105 -8.27 -10.63 14.07
C PHE A 105 -7.53 -9.84 13.00
N PHE A 106 -6.32 -9.38 13.31
CA PHE A 106 -5.50 -8.57 12.41
C PHE A 106 -4.30 -9.37 11.92
N ALA A 107 -4.20 -9.56 10.61
CA ALA A 107 -3.06 -10.22 9.98
C ALA A 107 -2.21 -9.18 9.23
N PRO A 108 -1.00 -8.85 9.70
CA PRO A 108 -0.14 -7.87 9.07
C PRO A 108 0.33 -8.34 7.70
N PHE A 109 0.51 -7.40 6.75
CA PHE A 109 1.09 -7.69 5.43
C PHE A 109 2.00 -6.57 4.90
N GLY A 110 1.90 -5.37 5.46
CA GLY A 110 2.69 -4.22 5.09
C GLY A 110 2.88 -3.26 6.25
N ARG A 111 3.78 -2.31 6.08
CA ARG A 111 3.95 -1.20 7.03
C ARG A 111 4.26 0.10 6.32
N ALA A 112 4.02 1.24 6.99
CA ALA A 112 4.47 2.54 6.53
C ALA A 112 5.98 2.68 6.74
N VAL A 113 6.64 3.32 5.78
CA VAL A 113 8.12 3.48 5.80
C VAL A 113 8.58 4.61 6.74
N VAL A 114 7.66 5.51 7.13
CA VAL A 114 8.00 6.73 7.88
C VAL A 114 7.94 6.53 9.39
N ASP A 115 7.04 5.68 9.85
CA ASP A 115 6.85 5.39 11.27
C ASP A 115 6.85 3.87 11.50
N ASP A 116 7.74 3.42 12.37
CA ASP A 116 7.92 1.99 12.67
C ASP A 116 6.67 1.32 13.28
N TYR A 117 5.70 2.10 13.74
CA TYR A 117 4.50 1.63 14.45
C TYR A 117 3.21 1.70 13.63
N MET A 118 3.31 1.87 12.32
CA MET A 118 2.15 1.96 11.44
C MET A 118 2.08 0.75 10.52
N VAL A 119 1.10 -0.13 10.74
CA VAL A 119 1.01 -1.45 10.11
C VAL A 119 -0.26 -1.57 9.27
N TYR A 120 -0.11 -2.05 8.03
CA TYR A 120 -1.23 -2.46 7.19
C TYR A 120 -1.60 -3.91 7.49
N CYS A 121 -2.87 -4.14 7.80
CA CYS A 121 -3.39 -5.45 8.18
C CYS A 121 -4.62 -5.84 7.37
N PHE A 122 -4.79 -7.14 7.16
CA PHE A 122 -6.10 -7.72 6.89
C PHE A 122 -6.87 -7.83 8.20
N CYS A 123 -8.09 -7.29 8.23
CA CYS A 123 -8.97 -7.29 9.38
C CYS A 123 -10.10 -8.31 9.16
N TYR A 124 -10.08 -9.39 9.93
CA TYR A 124 -11.08 -10.46 9.91
C TYR A 124 -12.10 -10.24 11.02
N ASP A 125 -13.38 -10.21 10.68
CA ASP A 125 -14.47 -10.26 11.65
C ASP A 125 -14.69 -11.72 12.07
N LYS A 126 -14.40 -12.06 13.32
CA LYS A 126 -14.56 -13.44 13.85
C LYS A 126 -16.01 -13.91 13.89
N GLU A 127 -16.96 -12.98 13.86
CA GLU A 127 -18.40 -13.28 13.77
C GLU A 127 -18.83 -13.55 12.32
N LYS A 128 -18.01 -13.18 11.33
CA LYS A 128 -18.28 -13.34 9.90
C LYS A 128 -17.10 -14.04 9.19
N PRO A 129 -16.74 -15.27 9.57
CA PRO A 129 -15.48 -15.91 9.13
C PRO A 129 -15.40 -16.18 7.62
N THR A 130 -16.51 -16.15 6.90
CA THR A 130 -16.57 -16.35 5.44
C THR A 130 -16.48 -15.05 4.66
N GLN A 131 -16.54 -13.90 5.33
CA GLN A 131 -16.39 -12.61 4.68
C GLN A 131 -14.93 -12.35 4.34
N GLU A 132 -14.69 -11.80 3.15
CA GLU A 132 -13.36 -11.33 2.77
C GLU A 132 -12.88 -10.23 3.75
N PRO A 133 -11.62 -10.28 4.24
CA PRO A 133 -11.16 -9.31 5.21
C PRO A 133 -11.01 -7.92 4.60
N SER A 134 -11.34 -6.91 5.38
CA SER A 134 -11.05 -5.52 5.04
C SER A 134 -9.56 -5.24 5.20
N VAL A 135 -9.05 -4.25 4.46
CA VAL A 135 -7.71 -3.74 4.66
C VAL A 135 -7.77 -2.52 5.58
N VAL A 136 -6.99 -2.58 6.63
CA VAL A 136 -6.94 -1.53 7.65
C VAL A 136 -5.50 -1.05 7.87
N PHE A 137 -5.38 0.13 8.43
CA PHE A 137 -4.13 0.73 8.87
C PHE A 137 -4.19 0.95 10.38
N ILE A 138 -3.26 0.37 11.12
CA ILE A 138 -3.18 0.46 12.58
C ILE A 138 -2.07 1.44 12.92
N ARG A 139 -2.41 2.48 13.66
CA ARG A 139 -1.50 3.52 14.13
C ARG A 139 -0.88 3.18 15.48
N GLU A 140 0.18 3.89 15.84
CA GLU A 140 0.89 3.73 17.12
C GLU A 140 -0.04 3.89 18.34
N ASP A 141 -0.98 4.84 18.28
CA ASP A 141 -1.97 5.10 19.34
C ASP A 141 -3.11 4.07 19.40
N GLY A 142 -3.07 3.03 18.53
CA GLY A 142 -4.09 1.99 18.43
C GLY A 142 -5.31 2.40 17.61
N GLU A 143 -5.34 3.59 17.02
CA GLU A 143 -6.39 3.93 16.05
C GLU A 143 -6.31 3.04 14.81
N VAL A 144 -7.48 2.62 14.32
CA VAL A 144 -7.60 1.78 13.13
C VAL A 144 -8.41 2.48 12.07
N ASP A 145 -7.76 2.79 10.97
CA ASP A 145 -8.40 3.35 9.79
C ASP A 145 -8.75 2.22 8.81
N ILE A 146 -10.01 2.14 8.38
CA ILE A 146 -10.38 1.24 7.28
C ILE A 146 -10.00 1.90 5.96
N LEU A 147 -9.11 1.25 5.22
CA LEU A 147 -8.66 1.76 3.92
C LEU A 147 -9.44 1.17 2.76
N SER A 148 -9.91 -0.08 2.90
CA SER A 148 -10.62 -0.78 1.82
C SER A 148 -11.43 -1.95 2.36
N GLY A 149 -12.49 -2.31 1.62
CA GLY A 149 -13.32 -3.49 1.91
C GLY A 149 -12.65 -4.83 1.57
N ASN A 150 -11.62 -4.83 0.72
CA ASN A 150 -10.85 -6.01 0.32
C ASN A 150 -9.50 -5.61 -0.31
N LEU A 151 -8.64 -6.61 -0.58
CA LEU A 151 -7.30 -6.37 -1.13
C LEU A 151 -7.34 -5.80 -2.57
N GLN A 152 -8.24 -6.26 -3.43
CA GLN A 152 -8.35 -5.78 -4.81
C GLN A 152 -8.64 -4.27 -4.86
N ASN A 153 -9.61 -3.82 -4.09
CA ASN A 153 -9.94 -2.41 -3.98
C ASN A 153 -8.82 -1.60 -3.31
N PHE A 154 -8.08 -2.21 -2.37
CA PHE A 154 -6.90 -1.59 -1.76
C PHE A 154 -5.78 -1.37 -2.78
N ILE A 155 -5.55 -2.30 -3.70
CA ILE A 155 -4.58 -2.12 -4.78
C ILE A 155 -4.98 -0.91 -5.64
N PHE A 156 -6.24 -0.84 -6.06
CA PHE A 156 -6.76 0.32 -6.80
C PHE A 156 -6.62 1.62 -6.01
N TYR A 157 -7.00 1.61 -4.73
CA TYR A 157 -6.87 2.76 -3.82
C TYR A 157 -5.42 3.29 -3.81
N GLN A 158 -4.43 2.42 -3.66
CA GLN A 158 -3.03 2.82 -3.62
C GLN A 158 -2.55 3.37 -4.97
N LEU A 159 -2.98 2.77 -6.09
CA LEU A 159 -2.62 3.24 -7.43
C LEU A 159 -3.21 4.63 -7.72
N ILE A 160 -4.39 4.94 -7.23
CA ILE A 160 -4.99 6.28 -7.35
C ILE A 160 -4.32 7.25 -6.38
N LYS A 161 -4.25 6.90 -5.10
CA LYS A 161 -3.86 7.84 -4.05
C LYS A 161 -2.39 8.24 -4.11
N TRP A 162 -1.51 7.28 -4.31
CA TRP A 162 -0.07 7.49 -4.19
C TRP A 162 0.63 7.64 -5.53
N LEU A 163 0.12 6.99 -6.57
CA LEU A 163 0.76 7.00 -7.87
C LEU A 163 0.31 8.15 -8.78
N VAL A 164 -0.94 8.57 -8.69
CA VAL A 164 -1.52 9.53 -9.63
C VAL A 164 -2.09 10.78 -9.01
N ALA A 165 -2.49 10.75 -7.74
CA ALA A 165 -3.11 11.91 -7.10
C ALA A 165 -2.11 12.84 -6.41
N HIS A 166 -0.96 12.32 -5.96
CA HIS A 166 -0.02 13.04 -5.09
C HIS A 166 1.45 12.75 -5.41
N PHE A 167 1.81 12.59 -6.68
CA PHE A 167 3.21 12.48 -7.03
C PHE A 167 3.85 13.88 -7.19
N HIS A 168 5.16 13.96 -7.04
CA HIS A 168 5.97 15.15 -7.21
C HIS A 168 7.37 14.79 -7.77
N ASP A 169 8.14 15.79 -8.18
CA ASP A 169 9.41 15.62 -8.91
C ASP A 169 10.42 14.67 -8.24
N ILE A 170 10.37 14.56 -6.93
CA ILE A 170 11.25 13.65 -6.16
C ILE A 170 10.66 12.25 -5.99
N SER A 171 9.44 12.01 -6.46
CA SER A 171 8.79 10.70 -6.41
C SER A 171 9.53 9.70 -7.30
N PHE A 172 9.69 8.47 -6.79
CA PHE A 172 10.47 7.43 -7.47
C PHE A 172 9.92 7.09 -8.85
N ILE A 173 8.62 7.23 -9.07
CA ILE A 173 8.01 7.01 -10.39
C ILE A 173 8.52 7.96 -11.48
N CYS A 174 9.08 9.12 -11.11
CA CYS A 174 9.65 10.10 -12.03
C CYS A 174 11.07 9.75 -12.51
N TYR A 175 11.69 8.68 -11.99
CA TYR A 175 13.00 8.24 -12.45
C TYR A 175 12.92 7.48 -13.77
N GLY A 176 13.47 8.07 -14.81
CA GLY A 176 13.39 7.58 -16.19
C GLY A 176 12.20 8.17 -16.94
N ASP A 177 11.53 7.36 -17.75
CA ASP A 177 10.30 7.79 -18.45
C ASP A 177 9.09 7.52 -17.56
N PHE A 178 8.47 8.59 -17.07
CA PHE A 178 7.31 8.54 -16.19
C PHE A 178 6.13 7.75 -16.80
N TYR A 179 5.81 8.00 -18.07
CA TYR A 179 4.67 7.34 -18.72
C TYR A 179 4.97 5.86 -19.02
N GLU A 180 6.24 5.52 -19.27
CA GLU A 180 6.64 4.12 -19.38
C GLU A 180 6.50 3.42 -18.02
N ASN A 181 6.91 4.05 -16.93
CA ASN A 181 6.75 3.51 -15.58
C ASN A 181 5.26 3.27 -15.24
N LEU A 182 4.38 4.19 -15.62
CA LEU A 182 2.92 4.02 -15.46
C LEU A 182 2.41 2.84 -16.30
N ARG A 183 2.80 2.73 -17.58
CA ARG A 183 2.37 1.62 -18.45
C ARG A 183 2.81 0.27 -17.92
N GLN A 184 4.05 0.16 -17.45
CA GLN A 184 4.57 -1.09 -16.88
C GLN A 184 3.85 -1.44 -15.57
N THR A 185 3.57 -0.43 -14.72
CA THR A 185 2.77 -0.62 -13.50
C THR A 185 1.38 -1.14 -13.84
N LEU A 186 0.67 -0.50 -14.77
CA LEU A 186 -0.65 -0.95 -15.19
C LEU A 186 -0.60 -2.39 -15.68
N ARG A 187 0.33 -2.72 -16.58
CA ARG A 187 0.49 -4.07 -17.14
C ARG A 187 0.65 -5.14 -16.05
N THR A 188 1.46 -4.89 -15.03
CA THR A 188 1.70 -5.86 -13.94
C THR A 188 0.59 -5.92 -12.92
N HIS A 189 -0.17 -4.83 -12.73
CA HIS A 189 -1.22 -4.76 -11.70
C HIS A 189 -2.62 -5.08 -12.23
N CYS A 190 -2.88 -4.94 -13.55
CA CYS A 190 -4.19 -5.28 -14.17
C CYS A 190 -4.75 -6.65 -13.76
N PRO A 191 -3.94 -7.74 -13.66
CA PRO A 191 -4.47 -9.04 -13.27
C PRO A 191 -5.11 -9.09 -11.87
N TYR A 192 -4.86 -8.09 -11.03
CA TYR A 192 -5.33 -7.99 -9.65
C TYR A 192 -6.43 -6.93 -9.46
N LEU A 193 -6.89 -6.32 -10.55
CA LEU A 193 -7.94 -5.30 -10.59
C LEU A 193 -9.21 -5.86 -11.23
N THR A 194 -10.34 -5.19 -11.04
CA THR A 194 -11.50 -5.42 -11.90
C THR A 194 -11.25 -4.81 -13.28
N GLU A 195 -11.97 -5.28 -14.30
CA GLU A 195 -11.89 -4.74 -15.65
C GLU A 195 -12.17 -3.22 -15.64
N GLU A 196 -13.24 -2.78 -14.95
CA GLU A 196 -13.56 -1.36 -14.82
C GLU A 196 -12.46 -0.53 -14.12
N GLN A 197 -11.82 -1.07 -13.08
CA GLN A 197 -10.70 -0.41 -12.40
C GLN A 197 -9.49 -0.26 -13.32
N ALA A 198 -9.18 -1.30 -14.09
CA ALA A 198 -8.08 -1.29 -15.06
C ALA A 198 -8.32 -0.29 -16.18
N GLU A 199 -9.53 -0.24 -16.77
CA GLU A 199 -9.92 0.70 -17.81
C GLU A 199 -9.80 2.16 -17.35
N VAL A 200 -10.25 2.44 -16.13
CA VAL A 200 -10.16 3.80 -15.54
C VAL A 200 -8.71 4.21 -15.35
N LEU A 201 -7.85 3.32 -14.84
CA LEU A 201 -6.42 3.62 -14.70
C LEU A 201 -5.73 3.81 -16.05
N GLU A 202 -6.10 3.01 -17.06
CA GLU A 202 -5.56 3.15 -18.42
C GLU A 202 -5.90 4.52 -19.03
N ASP A 203 -7.12 5.01 -18.83
CA ASP A 203 -7.52 6.36 -19.26
C ASP A 203 -6.70 7.44 -18.53
N ILE A 204 -6.60 7.35 -17.19
CA ILE A 204 -5.89 8.32 -16.37
C ILE A 204 -4.39 8.36 -16.73
N TYR A 205 -3.77 7.20 -16.94
CA TYR A 205 -2.33 7.10 -17.22
C TYR A 205 -1.91 7.64 -18.61
N LYS A 206 -2.88 7.92 -19.49
CA LYS A 206 -2.67 8.59 -20.79
C LYS A 206 -2.75 10.11 -20.72
N ARG A 207 -3.18 10.67 -19.59
CA ARG A 207 -3.42 12.12 -19.44
C ARG A 207 -2.11 12.88 -19.25
N GLU A 208 -2.14 14.16 -19.57
CA GLU A 208 -1.05 15.07 -19.27
C GLU A 208 -1.00 15.39 -17.77
N ILE A 209 0.22 15.49 -17.26
CA ILE A 209 0.48 15.93 -15.88
C ILE A 209 0.01 17.38 -15.72
N LYS A 210 -0.73 17.65 -14.65
CA LYS A 210 -1.19 18.98 -14.28
C LYS A 210 -0.65 19.38 -12.91
N GLU A 211 -0.36 20.66 -12.77
CA GLU A 211 0.01 21.28 -11.50
C GLU A 211 -1.24 21.86 -10.83
N TYR A 212 -1.45 21.53 -9.58
CA TYR A 212 -2.50 22.10 -8.74
C TYR A 212 -1.92 22.74 -7.50
N THR A 213 -2.51 23.86 -7.09
CA THR A 213 -2.14 24.56 -5.85
C THR A 213 -3.33 24.50 -4.89
N ARG A 214 -3.13 23.87 -3.73
CA ARG A 214 -4.11 23.83 -2.64
C ARG A 214 -3.69 24.80 -1.54
N LYS A 215 -4.63 25.63 -1.08
CA LYS A 215 -4.45 26.45 0.12
C LYS A 215 -4.57 25.58 1.37
N LEU A 216 -3.60 25.67 2.26
CA LEU A 216 -3.65 25.03 3.56
C LEU A 216 -4.49 25.87 4.54
N THR A 217 -5.13 25.21 5.48
CA THR A 217 -5.86 25.88 6.59
C THR A 217 -4.96 26.76 7.44
N SER A 218 -3.65 26.51 7.48
CA SER A 218 -2.62 27.32 8.12
C SER A 218 -2.24 28.60 7.36
N GLY A 219 -2.85 28.86 6.19
CA GLY A 219 -2.58 30.05 5.36
C GLY A 219 -1.48 29.89 4.32
N GLY A 220 -0.78 28.76 4.26
CA GLY A 220 0.19 28.42 3.21
C GLY A 220 -0.47 27.87 1.94
N CYS A 221 0.32 27.75 0.86
CA CYS A 221 -0.08 27.05 -0.36
C CYS A 221 0.84 25.83 -0.54
N TYR A 222 0.24 24.73 -0.94
CA TYR A 222 0.95 23.50 -1.33
C TYR A 222 0.66 23.21 -2.80
N THR A 223 1.72 23.08 -3.60
CA THR A 223 1.62 22.74 -5.03
C THR A 223 2.02 21.29 -5.23
N PHE A 224 1.26 20.56 -6.03
CA PHE A 224 1.49 19.15 -6.34
C PHE A 224 1.16 18.85 -7.80
N LEU A 225 1.80 17.81 -8.32
CA LEU A 225 1.57 17.28 -9.65
C LEU A 225 0.55 16.13 -9.58
N THR A 226 -0.31 16.02 -10.59
CA THR A 226 -1.28 14.93 -10.69
C THR A 226 -1.78 14.71 -12.11
N LEU A 227 -2.31 13.51 -12.38
CA LEU A 227 -3.06 13.17 -13.60
C LEU A 227 -4.57 13.31 -13.39
N LEU A 228 -5.03 13.51 -12.15
CA LEU A 228 -6.46 13.59 -11.81
C LEU A 228 -6.99 15.02 -11.97
N HIS A 229 -8.27 15.13 -12.29
CA HIS A 229 -8.99 16.39 -12.18
C HIS A 229 -9.34 16.70 -10.72
N GLU A 230 -9.63 17.97 -10.43
CA GLU A 230 -10.04 18.39 -9.09
C GLU A 230 -11.32 17.63 -8.64
N GLY A 231 -11.27 17.03 -7.45
CA GLY A 231 -12.38 16.22 -6.90
C GLY A 231 -12.57 14.82 -7.52
N GLU A 232 -11.81 14.49 -8.56
CA GLU A 232 -11.93 13.18 -9.22
C GLU A 232 -11.44 12.04 -8.33
N GLU A 233 -10.38 12.25 -7.52
CA GLU A 233 -9.87 11.27 -6.57
C GLU A 233 -11.00 10.74 -5.67
N GLU A 234 -11.73 11.64 -5.02
CA GLU A 234 -12.82 11.28 -4.13
C GLU A 234 -13.95 10.53 -4.87
N THR A 235 -14.29 10.97 -6.07
CA THR A 235 -15.31 10.33 -6.91
C THR A 235 -14.93 8.89 -7.26
N LEU A 236 -13.68 8.68 -7.68
CA LEU A 236 -13.17 7.35 -8.05
C LEU A 236 -13.09 6.43 -6.82
N LEU A 237 -12.59 6.92 -5.70
CA LEU A 237 -12.47 6.11 -4.49
C LEU A 237 -13.85 5.76 -3.93
N ASN A 238 -14.82 6.66 -3.93
CA ASN A 238 -16.20 6.36 -3.52
C ASN A 238 -16.85 5.29 -4.40
N LYS A 239 -16.56 5.28 -5.71
CA LYS A 239 -17.11 4.29 -6.65
C LYS A 239 -16.42 2.94 -6.56
N TYR A 240 -15.09 2.92 -6.58
CA TYR A 240 -14.29 1.70 -6.77
C TYR A 240 -13.64 1.15 -5.51
N ASN A 241 -13.66 1.92 -4.41
CA ASN A 241 -13.22 1.49 -3.08
C ASN A 241 -14.26 1.87 -2.02
N PRO A 242 -15.52 1.43 -2.14
CA PRO A 242 -16.53 1.74 -1.13
C PRO A 242 -16.12 1.16 0.22
N LEU A 243 -16.03 2.02 1.22
CA LEU A 243 -15.69 1.59 2.57
C LEU A 243 -16.89 0.88 3.22
N PRO A 244 -16.66 -0.16 4.04
CA PRO A 244 -17.70 -0.77 4.84
C PRO A 244 -18.32 0.30 5.77
N LYS A 245 -19.63 0.23 5.97
CA LYS A 245 -20.37 1.17 6.83
C LYS A 245 -20.06 1.03 8.32
N GLU A 246 -19.47 -0.09 8.70
CA GLU A 246 -19.07 -0.38 10.08
C GLU A 246 -17.72 0.29 10.35
N THR A 247 -17.70 1.26 11.25
CA THR A 247 -16.44 1.86 11.74
C THR A 247 -15.83 0.93 12.77
N ILE A 248 -14.62 0.45 12.54
CA ILE A 248 -13.86 -0.28 13.55
C ILE A 248 -13.29 0.77 14.51
N LEU A 249 -13.99 1.02 15.60
CA LEU A 249 -13.54 1.94 16.64
C LEU A 249 -12.70 1.16 17.64
N LEU A 250 -11.39 1.27 17.53
CA LEU A 250 -10.47 0.92 18.61
C LEU A 250 -10.19 2.20 19.44
N LYS A 251 -11.24 2.86 19.94
CA LYS A 251 -11.04 3.99 20.84
C LYS A 251 -10.77 3.48 22.23
N THR A 252 -9.67 3.96 22.82
CA THR A 252 -9.48 4.01 24.28
C THR A 252 -10.66 4.75 24.91
N VAL A 253 -11.31 4.11 25.84
CA VAL A 253 -12.24 4.76 26.78
C VAL A 253 -11.41 5.49 27.82
#